data_b6bf5e1e97d70ed1154b41c1a8c55996
#
_entry.id   b6bf5e1e97d70ed1154b41c1a8c55996
#
_cell.length_a   1.000
_cell.length_b   1.000
_cell.length_c   1.000
_cell.angle_alpha   90.00
_cell.angle_beta   90.00
_cell.angle_gamma   90.00
#
_symmetry.space_group_name_H-M   'P 1'
#
loop_
_entity.id
_entity.type
_entity.pdbx_description
1 polymer ?
#
loop_
_entity_poly.entity_id
_entity_poly.type
_entity_poly.pdbx_seq_one_letter_code
_entity_poly.pdbx_strand_id
1 'polypeptide(L)'
;MHILGFGRGHKHEHNHDHSHEHSHSEITPAILLAHMIDHNRNHVTELEGVAATLSGDAKAKMEEAMALLRQGNDKLAEVLDQIKE
;
A
#
# COMPACT_ATOMS: atom_id res chain seq x y z
N MET A 1 11.79 -10.51 13.70
CA MET A 1 11.08 -10.53 13.47
C MET A 1 10.46 -10.87 12.78
N HIS A 2 10.19 -10.89 12.65
CA HIS A 2 9.46 -11.15 12.05
C HIS A 2 8.67 -11.11 11.58
N ILE A 3 8.85 -11.13 11.62
CA ILE A 3 8.01 -11.03 11.25
C ILE A 3 7.52 -11.33 10.58
N LEU A 4 7.61 -11.66 10.55
CA LEU A 4 7.01 -11.79 10.02
C LEU A 4 6.25 -12.25 9.54
N GLY A 5 6.16 -12.53 9.58
CA GLY A 5 5.35 -12.90 9.24
C GLY A 5 4.67 -13.01 8.60
N PHE A 6 4.85 -13.22 8.46
CA PHE A 6 4.15 -13.15 7.94
C PHE A 6 3.75 -13.69 7.28
N GLY A 7 3.88 -13.90 7.33
CA GLY A 7 3.50 -14.41 6.93
C GLY A 7 3.03 -15.08 6.36
N ARG A 8 3.17 -15.69 6.47
CA ARG A 8 2.69 -16.33 6.13
C ARG A 8 1.88 -16.79 5.72
N GLY A 9 1.88 -16.88 5.74
CA GLY A 9 1.19 -17.22 5.56
C GLY A 9 0.39 -17.59 4.93
N HIS A 10 0.46 -17.99 4.90
CA HIS A 10 -0.24 -18.39 4.55
C HIS A 10 -0.92 -18.75 3.83
N LYS A 11 -0.91 -19.08 3.67
CA LYS A 11 -1.47 -19.45 3.23
C LYS A 11 -2.34 -19.62 2.63
N HIS A 12 -2.22 -19.80 2.63
CA HIS A 12 -3.01 -20.01 2.27
C HIS A 12 -3.75 -20.03 1.59
N GLU A 13 -3.67 -20.19 1.44
CA GLU A 13 -4.32 -20.23 0.96
C GLU A 13 -5.14 -20.10 0.35
N HIS A 14 -5.07 -20.31 0.19
CA HIS A 14 -5.88 -20.23 -0.33
C HIS A 14 -6.54 -20.06 -1.11
N ASN A 15 -6.40 -20.21 -1.32
CA ASN A 15 -7.04 -20.05 -1.99
C ASN A 15 -7.77 -19.83 -2.66
N HIS A 16 -7.80 -19.88 -2.87
CA HIS A 16 -8.51 -19.69 -3.46
C HIS A 16 -9.13 -19.43 -4.28
N ASP A 17 -9.09 -19.59 -4.48
CA ASP A 17 -9.70 -19.32 -5.19
C ASP A 17 -10.36 -18.94 -5.86
N HIS A 18 -10.37 -18.94 -6.08
CA HIS A 18 -11.01 -18.55 -6.64
C HIS A 18 -11.53 -18.06 -7.42
N SER A 19 -11.42 -18.12 -7.74
CA SER A 19 -11.86 -17.62 -8.36
C SER A 19 -12.42 -17.13 -9.05
N HIS A 20 -12.42 -17.06 -9.21
CA HIS A 20 -12.94 -16.56 -9.69
C HIS A 20 -13.36 -16.02 -10.51
N GLU A 21 -13.25 -15.95 -10.64
CA GLU A 21 -13.68 -15.59 -11.36
C GLU A 21 -14.13 -14.78 -11.92
N HIS A 22 -14.10 -14.58 -12.01
CA HIS A 22 -14.56 -13.87 -12.49
C HIS A 22 -14.63 -13.05 -13.07
N SER A 23 -14.32 -12.82 -13.10
CA SER A 23 -14.38 -12.10 -13.54
C SER A 23 -14.23 -11.19 -14.12
N HIS A 24 -14.14 -11.04 -14.55
CA HIS A 24 -13.98 -10.18 -15.10
C HIS A 24 -14.15 -9.07 -15.02
N SER A 25 -14.07 -9.40 -14.62
CA SER A 25 -14.36 -8.04 -14.42
C SER A 25 -13.26 -7.17 -15.01
N GLU A 26 -13.63 -5.99 -15.27
CA GLU A 26 -12.69 -5.15 -15.94
C GLU A 26 -12.01 -4.25 -14.98
N ILE A 27 -10.77 -4.61 -14.63
CA ILE A 27 -9.92 -3.75 -13.84
C ILE A 27 -9.24 -2.80 -14.80
N THR A 28 -9.70 -1.57 -14.83
CA THR A 28 -9.06 -0.55 -15.65
C THR A 28 -7.85 -0.01 -14.93
N PRO A 29 -6.93 0.63 -15.65
CA PRO A 29 -5.80 1.29 -14.99
C PRO A 29 -6.24 2.28 -13.92
N ALA A 30 -7.32 3.01 -14.16
CA ALA A 30 -7.81 3.97 -13.18
C ALA A 30 -8.29 3.29 -11.91
N ILE A 31 -9.01 2.17 -12.06
CA ILE A 31 -9.50 1.43 -10.89
C ILE A 31 -8.31 0.87 -10.10
N LEU A 32 -7.36 0.28 -10.80
CA LEU A 32 -6.19 -0.28 -10.14
C LEU A 32 -5.40 0.80 -9.41
N LEU A 33 -5.18 1.93 -10.09
CA LEU A 33 -4.41 3.01 -9.49
C LEU A 33 -5.11 3.57 -8.25
N ALA A 34 -6.44 3.71 -8.31
CA ALA A 34 -7.18 4.20 -7.14
C ALA A 34 -6.99 3.27 -5.96
N HIS A 35 -7.01 1.95 -6.19
CA HIS A 35 -6.77 0.99 -5.13
C HIS A 35 -5.35 1.11 -4.57
N MET A 36 -4.37 1.31 -5.45
CA MET A 36 -2.99 1.42 -5.01
C MET A 36 -2.75 2.67 -4.20
N ILE A 37 -3.38 3.79 -4.58
CA ILE A 37 -3.26 5.02 -3.82
C ILE A 37 -3.79 4.83 -2.40
N ASP A 38 -4.95 4.20 -2.29
CA ASP A 38 -5.56 3.94 -0.99
C ASP A 38 -4.71 2.99 -0.17
N HIS A 39 -4.20 1.96 -0.81
CA HIS A 39 -3.32 0.98 -0.17
C HIS A 39 -2.06 1.64 0.36
N ASN A 40 -1.48 2.55 -0.42
CA ASN A 40 -0.28 3.28 -0.01
C ASN A 40 -0.55 4.15 1.21
N ARG A 41 -1.72 4.77 1.27
CA ARG A 41 -2.08 5.56 2.46
C ARG A 41 -2.15 4.69 3.70
N ASN A 42 -2.70 3.49 3.56
CA ASN A 42 -2.77 2.57 4.69
C ASN A 42 -1.39 2.19 5.17
N HIS A 43 -0.47 1.93 4.23
CA HIS A 43 0.90 1.61 4.61
C HIS A 43 1.58 2.76 5.34
N VAL A 44 1.36 3.99 4.89
CA VAL A 44 1.96 5.14 5.59
C VAL A 44 1.40 5.23 7.00
N THR A 45 0.10 4.98 7.18
CA THR A 45 -0.49 4.98 8.51
C THR A 45 0.18 3.93 9.40
N GLU A 46 0.45 2.75 8.85
CA GLU A 46 1.14 1.71 9.59
C GLU A 46 2.56 2.13 9.95
N LEU A 47 3.24 2.79 9.01
CA LEU A 47 4.59 3.28 9.28
C LEU A 47 4.60 4.35 10.36
N GLU A 48 3.54 5.14 10.45
CA GLU A 48 3.42 6.11 11.54
C GLU A 48 3.45 5.41 12.90
N GLY A 49 2.79 4.25 12.97
CA GLY A 49 2.84 3.46 14.19
C GLY A 49 4.23 2.98 14.51
N VAL A 50 4.97 2.57 13.50
CA VAL A 50 6.37 2.16 13.70
C VAL A 50 7.21 3.36 14.13
N ALA A 51 7.03 4.50 13.46
CA ALA A 51 7.80 5.71 13.77
C ALA A 51 7.61 6.12 15.22
N ALA A 52 6.40 5.89 15.77
CA ALA A 52 6.12 6.25 17.15
C ALA A 52 6.98 5.47 18.13
N THR A 53 7.51 4.31 17.72
CA THR A 53 8.36 3.50 18.59
C THR A 53 9.84 3.83 18.43
N LEU A 54 10.19 4.69 17.49
CA LEU A 54 11.57 5.01 17.17
C LEU A 54 11.98 6.33 17.79
N SER A 55 13.30 6.55 17.87
CA SER A 55 13.84 7.80 18.37
C SER A 55 15.11 8.10 17.61
N GLY A 56 15.59 9.34 17.77
CA GLY A 56 16.87 9.75 17.22
C GLY A 56 16.90 9.68 15.71
N ASP A 57 18.02 9.20 15.21
CA ASP A 57 18.28 9.17 13.77
C ASP A 57 17.31 8.27 13.03
N ALA A 58 16.97 7.13 13.65
CA ALA A 58 16.05 6.19 13.03
C ALA A 58 14.68 6.83 12.82
N LYS A 59 14.19 7.57 13.82
CA LYS A 59 12.91 8.24 13.69
C LYS A 59 12.96 9.32 12.60
N ALA A 60 14.04 10.09 12.56
CA ALA A 60 14.17 11.13 11.56
C ALA A 60 14.16 10.52 10.15
N LYS A 61 14.88 9.43 9.95
CA LYS A 61 14.90 8.76 8.65
C LYS A 61 13.53 8.21 8.28
N MET A 62 12.84 7.65 9.26
CA MET A 62 11.51 7.10 9.00
C MET A 62 10.55 8.22 8.58
N GLU A 63 10.61 9.36 9.26
CA GLU A 63 9.72 10.47 8.91
C GLU A 63 10.03 11.02 7.53
N GLU A 64 11.31 11.04 7.17
CA GLU A 64 11.72 11.45 5.84
C GLU A 64 11.15 10.49 4.79
N ALA A 65 11.25 9.19 5.05
CA ALA A 65 10.72 8.19 4.14
C ALA A 65 9.20 8.33 3.97
N MET A 66 8.50 8.55 5.09
CA MET A 66 7.05 8.70 5.02
C MET A 66 6.65 9.94 4.21
N ALA A 67 7.41 11.03 4.36
CA ALA A 67 7.13 12.23 3.58
C ALA A 67 7.28 11.96 2.09
N LEU A 68 8.32 11.21 1.72
CA LEU A 68 8.53 10.87 0.32
C LEU A 68 7.41 9.97 -0.22
N LEU A 69 6.95 9.03 0.62
CA LEU A 69 5.85 8.17 0.21
C LEU A 69 4.57 8.97 0.00
N ARG A 70 4.30 9.93 0.87
CA ARG A 70 3.12 10.79 0.71
C ARG A 70 3.23 11.62 -0.56
N GLN A 71 4.40 12.19 -0.81
CA GLN A 71 4.61 12.98 -2.02
C GLN A 71 4.42 12.14 -3.27
N GLY A 72 4.99 10.92 -3.25
CA GLY A 72 4.82 10.02 -4.39
C GLY A 72 3.36 9.67 -4.60
N ASN A 73 2.65 9.42 -3.51
CA ASN A 73 1.23 9.07 -3.61
C ASN A 73 0.40 10.25 -4.12
N ASP A 74 0.77 11.47 -3.74
CA ASP A 74 0.10 12.66 -4.28
C ASP A 74 0.29 12.75 -5.79
N LYS A 75 1.49 12.41 -6.28
CA LYS A 75 1.74 12.38 -7.71
C LYS A 75 0.89 11.31 -8.40
N LEU A 76 0.75 10.16 -7.75
CA LEU A 76 -0.12 9.12 -8.30
C LEU A 76 -1.55 9.58 -8.39
N ALA A 77 -2.01 10.36 -7.41
CA ALA A 77 -3.36 10.91 -7.46
C ALA A 77 -3.52 11.87 -8.64
N GLU A 78 -2.47 12.63 -8.96
CA GLU A 78 -2.49 13.49 -10.13
C GLU A 78 -2.60 12.67 -11.42
N VAL A 79 -1.86 11.55 -11.48
CA VAL A 79 -1.97 10.66 -12.63
C VAL A 79 -3.39 10.14 -12.76
N LEU A 80 -3.97 9.73 -11.62
CA LEU A 80 -5.34 9.21 -11.63
C LEU A 80 -6.32 10.25 -12.19
N ASP A 81 -6.16 11.49 -11.78
CA ASP A 81 -7.03 12.55 -12.28
C ASP A 81 -6.93 12.70 -13.79
N GLN A 82 -5.74 12.43 -14.35
CA GLN A 82 -5.53 12.57 -15.78
C GLN A 82 -6.08 11.41 -16.58
N ILE A 83 -6.13 10.21 -16.00
CA ILE A 83 -6.52 9.01 -16.75
C ILE A 83 -7.95 8.56 -16.50
N LYS A 84 -8.60 9.08 -15.45
CA LYS A 84 -9.97 8.64 -15.20
C LYS A 84 -10.93 9.39 -16.10
N GLU A 85 -12.04 8.72 -16.41
CA GLU A 85 -13.01 9.27 -17.31
C GLU A 85 -13.90 10.30 -16.62
#